data_85a1b4e518b1a8705372b4cddfbc5f9d
#
_entry.id   85a1b4e518b1a8705372b4cddfbc5f9d
#
_cell.length_a   1.000
_cell.length_b   1.000
_cell.length_c   1.000
_cell.angle_alpha   90.00
_cell.angle_beta   90.00
_cell.angle_gamma   90.00
#
_symmetry.space_group_name_H-M   'P 1'
#
loop_
_entity.id
_entity.type
_entity.pdbx_description
1 polymer ?
#
loop_
_entity_poly.entity_id
_entity_poly.type
_entity_poly.pdbx_seq_one_letter_code
_entity_poly.pdbx_strand_id
1 'polypeptide(L)'
;MPDSKPWQGPWKAHRLRLKAHRGPLFYASLQWELFAWLRRHEGEIDAIWCNDLDTLAPAVWHGKLPVVYDSHEYFTEAAGLTGRPLRRAVWLTLERWAMRRLSCMITVNESIAAAYRNKYGRDVAVVRNMPRRQPRVCVKGREAFLDHGVPTDLPIALMQGAYMDRDRGAAQAVAALPEMKGVRLVLVGAGVEWDEASARLDDLEMEGRLHCISKLPFDQLRRLTASADVGLSLDQAGHGNYEMSLPNKLFDFMHAGLPMVVTARKEVAAIVREHELGEVIEEASPVAVRNAVMKVLSMPKSDWQASLNAASEQFHWGVDEPHIERILEQSLKAHLADNQTK
;
A
#
# COMPACT_ATOMS: atom_id res chain seq x y z
N MET A 1 -7.94 -0.22 19.45
CA MET A 1 -9.38 -0.20 19.15
C MET A 1 -10.07 -1.15 20.11
N PRO A 2 -10.97 -0.69 20.99
CA PRO A 2 -11.59 -1.57 21.99
C PRO A 2 -12.48 -2.67 21.37
N ASP A 3 -13.03 -2.46 20.19
CA ASP A 3 -14.04 -3.30 19.55
C ASP A 3 -13.55 -4.15 18.38
N SER A 4 -12.23 -4.34 18.25
CA SER A 4 -11.71 -5.19 17.18
C SER A 4 -12.07 -6.65 17.47
N LYS A 5 -12.63 -7.35 16.46
CA LYS A 5 -12.94 -8.79 16.54
C LYS A 5 -11.73 -9.59 17.03
N PRO A 6 -11.94 -10.73 17.74
CA PRO A 6 -10.84 -11.61 18.09
C PRO A 6 -10.02 -12.00 16.84
N TRP A 7 -8.71 -12.10 17.00
CA TRP A 7 -7.85 -12.61 15.94
C TRP A 7 -8.19 -14.07 15.65
N GLN A 8 -8.38 -14.40 14.39
CA GLN A 8 -8.70 -15.75 13.91
C GLN A 8 -7.60 -16.34 13.01
N GLY A 9 -6.45 -15.68 12.90
CA GLY A 9 -5.33 -16.17 12.11
C GLY A 9 -4.59 -17.34 12.78
N PRO A 10 -3.64 -17.97 12.07
CA PRO A 10 -2.91 -19.14 12.52
C PRO A 10 -1.90 -18.86 13.65
N TRP A 11 -1.64 -17.60 13.97
CA TRP A 11 -0.62 -17.18 14.94
C TRP A 11 -1.23 -16.81 16.27
N LYS A 12 -0.49 -16.98 17.38
CA LYS A 12 -0.88 -16.43 18.67
C LYS A 12 -0.89 -14.89 18.59
N ALA A 13 -1.95 -14.25 19.01
CA ALA A 13 -2.07 -12.81 19.07
C ALA A 13 -2.20 -12.34 20.52
N HIS A 14 -1.37 -11.37 20.92
CA HIS A 14 -1.42 -10.71 22.21
C HIS A 14 -1.89 -9.26 22.01
N ARG A 15 -2.89 -8.85 22.79
CA ARG A 15 -3.40 -7.48 22.77
C ARG A 15 -2.87 -6.72 23.97
N LEU A 16 -2.15 -5.66 23.71
CA LEU A 16 -1.68 -4.76 24.75
C LEU A 16 -2.81 -3.81 25.19
N ARG A 17 -2.95 -3.60 26.49
CA ARG A 17 -3.87 -2.60 27.05
C ARG A 17 -3.13 -1.29 27.21
N LEU A 18 -3.43 -0.33 26.35
CA LEU A 18 -2.80 0.99 26.37
C LEU A 18 -3.60 1.97 27.22
N LYS A 19 -2.88 2.89 27.90
CA LYS A 19 -3.47 3.90 28.80
C LYS A 19 -4.10 5.08 28.05
N ALA A 20 -3.83 5.21 26.76
CA ALA A 20 -4.36 6.27 25.92
C ALA A 20 -4.60 5.74 24.49
N HIS A 21 -5.46 6.44 23.72
CA HIS A 21 -5.79 6.04 22.34
C HIS A 21 -5.10 6.90 21.28
N ARG A 22 -4.44 8.01 21.68
CA ARG A 22 -3.76 8.93 20.77
C ARG A 22 -2.78 9.84 21.54
N GLY A 23 -1.88 10.48 20.78
CA GLY A 23 -0.94 11.48 21.30
C GLY A 23 0.27 10.91 22.03
N PRO A 24 1.08 11.72 22.71
CA PRO A 24 2.33 11.29 23.34
C PRO A 24 2.16 10.16 24.37
N LEU A 25 1.08 10.21 25.16
CA LEU A 25 0.77 9.15 26.16
C LEU A 25 0.46 7.80 25.51
N PHE A 26 -0.15 7.80 24.33
CA PHE A 26 -0.35 6.58 23.56
C PHE A 26 1.01 5.94 23.22
N TYR A 27 1.91 6.71 22.61
CA TYR A 27 3.23 6.19 22.23
C TYR A 27 4.07 5.78 23.45
N ALA A 28 4.07 6.56 24.53
CA ALA A 28 4.78 6.19 25.76
C ALA A 28 4.25 4.88 26.35
N SER A 29 2.93 4.71 26.44
CA SER A 29 2.33 3.48 26.93
C SER A 29 2.58 2.29 26.00
N LEU A 30 2.55 2.50 24.67
CA LEU A 30 2.88 1.47 23.68
C LEU A 30 4.31 0.97 23.84
N GLN A 31 5.29 1.90 23.91
CA GLN A 31 6.70 1.55 24.08
C GLN A 31 6.93 0.76 25.37
N TRP A 32 6.33 1.20 26.48
CA TRP A 32 6.47 0.55 27.77
C TRP A 32 5.83 -0.85 27.81
N GLU A 33 4.60 -0.98 27.32
CA GLU A 33 3.88 -2.26 27.33
C GLU A 33 4.54 -3.29 26.41
N LEU A 34 5.03 -2.86 25.23
CA LEU A 34 5.81 -3.72 24.34
C LEU A 34 7.10 -4.18 24.99
N PHE A 35 7.86 -3.26 25.60
CA PHE A 35 9.09 -3.62 26.29
C PHE A 35 8.85 -4.58 27.45
N ALA A 36 7.85 -4.29 28.29
CA ALA A 36 7.48 -5.15 29.42
C ALA A 36 7.00 -6.53 28.96
N TRP A 37 6.30 -6.59 27.82
CA TRP A 37 5.86 -7.86 27.23
C TRP A 37 7.06 -8.68 26.72
N LEU A 38 7.97 -8.07 25.98
CA LEU A 38 9.20 -8.70 25.50
C LEU A 38 10.04 -9.27 26.64
N ARG A 39 10.21 -8.49 27.72
CA ARG A 39 10.95 -8.95 28.92
C ARG A 39 10.32 -10.16 29.60
N ARG A 40 9.00 -10.24 29.63
CA ARG A 40 8.30 -11.38 30.23
C ARG A 40 8.35 -12.65 29.39
N HIS A 41 8.50 -12.54 28.08
CA HIS A 41 8.48 -13.67 27.14
C HIS A 41 9.84 -13.91 26.47
N GLU A 42 10.91 -13.35 27.03
CA GLU A 42 12.27 -13.42 26.47
C GLU A 42 12.73 -14.84 26.15
N GLY A 43 12.40 -15.83 26.99
CA GLY A 43 12.75 -17.25 26.77
C GLY A 43 11.87 -18.00 25.76
N GLU A 44 10.85 -17.34 25.21
CA GLU A 44 9.90 -17.91 24.24
C GLU A 44 10.10 -17.36 22.81
N ILE A 45 11.08 -16.44 22.64
CA ILE A 45 11.25 -15.66 21.40
C ILE A 45 12.68 -15.79 20.91
N ASP A 46 12.87 -16.14 19.64
CA ASP A 46 14.18 -16.28 18.99
C ASP A 46 14.58 -14.99 18.21
N ALA A 47 13.59 -14.24 17.70
CA ALA A 47 13.80 -12.99 16.96
C ALA A 47 12.59 -12.06 17.09
N ILE A 48 12.81 -10.77 16.87
CA ILE A 48 11.76 -9.75 16.87
C ILE A 48 11.64 -9.15 15.47
N TRP A 49 10.43 -9.22 14.90
CA TRP A 49 10.07 -8.55 13.66
C TRP A 49 9.23 -7.31 13.95
N CYS A 50 9.79 -6.14 13.66
CA CYS A 50 9.14 -4.85 13.93
C CYS A 50 8.56 -4.28 12.63
N ASN A 51 7.24 -4.22 12.55
CA ASN A 51 6.56 -3.48 11.50
C ASN A 51 6.52 -2.00 11.88
N ASP A 52 7.12 -1.17 11.04
CA ASP A 52 7.24 0.28 11.18
C ASP A 52 8.01 0.79 12.42
N LEU A 53 8.35 2.07 12.37
CA LEU A 53 9.25 2.71 13.34
C LEU A 53 8.65 2.80 14.75
N ASP A 54 7.35 2.82 14.87
CA ASP A 54 6.66 2.98 16.16
C ASP A 54 6.73 1.73 17.05
N THR A 55 7.09 0.56 16.51
CA THR A 55 7.32 -0.67 17.28
C THR A 55 8.79 -0.96 17.54
N LEU A 56 9.70 -0.21 16.90
CA LEU A 56 11.12 -0.55 16.85
C LEU A 56 11.89 -0.28 18.16
N ALA A 57 11.58 0.83 18.84
CA ALA A 57 12.38 1.24 19.99
C ALA A 57 12.41 0.22 21.15
N PRO A 58 11.29 -0.36 21.60
CA PRO A 58 11.32 -1.36 22.67
C PRO A 58 12.04 -2.65 22.27
N ALA A 59 11.97 -3.06 21.01
CA ALA A 59 12.69 -4.21 20.49
C ALA A 59 14.20 -4.00 20.54
N VAL A 60 14.69 -2.86 20.04
CA VAL A 60 16.11 -2.49 20.07
C VAL A 60 16.59 -2.24 21.50
N TRP A 61 15.76 -1.67 22.36
CA TRP A 61 16.11 -1.44 23.77
C TRP A 61 16.21 -2.73 24.56
N HIS A 62 15.42 -3.73 24.24
CA HIS A 62 15.52 -5.07 24.82
C HIS A 62 16.95 -5.64 24.70
N GLY A 63 17.57 -5.52 23.53
CA GLY A 63 19.02 -5.69 23.30
C GLY A 63 19.54 -7.13 23.34
N LYS A 64 18.69 -8.13 23.56
CA LYS A 64 19.09 -9.53 23.69
C LYS A 64 18.70 -10.43 22.53
N LEU A 65 17.83 -9.96 21.65
CA LEU A 65 17.30 -10.71 20.53
C LEU A 65 17.65 -9.99 19.22
N PRO A 66 17.83 -10.74 18.13
CA PRO A 66 17.99 -10.14 16.81
C PRO A 66 16.70 -9.40 16.42
N VAL A 67 16.87 -8.19 15.87
CA VAL A 67 15.75 -7.33 15.47
C VAL A 67 15.79 -7.11 13.97
N VAL A 68 14.72 -7.50 13.29
CA VAL A 68 14.41 -7.15 11.90
C VAL A 68 13.48 -5.96 11.88
N TYR A 69 13.85 -4.91 11.19
CA TYR A 69 13.01 -3.74 10.96
C TYR A 69 12.38 -3.82 9.58
N ASP A 70 11.06 -3.90 9.54
CA ASP A 70 10.25 -3.93 8.33
C ASP A 70 9.56 -2.57 8.17
N SER A 71 10.09 -1.76 7.24
CA SER A 71 9.60 -0.40 6.97
C SER A 71 8.65 -0.41 5.78
N HIS A 72 7.35 -0.31 6.04
CA HIS A 72 6.31 -0.31 5.00
C HIS A 72 6.21 1.01 4.24
N GLU A 73 6.82 2.07 4.75
CA GLU A 73 6.90 3.39 4.12
C GLU A 73 8.19 4.11 4.53
N TYR A 74 8.56 5.18 3.83
CA TYR A 74 9.64 6.05 4.31
C TYR A 74 9.11 6.87 5.49
N PHE A 75 9.06 6.24 6.66
CA PHE A 75 8.29 6.65 7.83
C PHE A 75 8.49 8.12 8.23
N THR A 76 9.73 8.61 8.20
CA THR A 76 10.04 10.00 8.58
C THR A 76 9.58 11.05 7.56
N GLU A 77 9.14 10.63 6.38
CA GLU A 77 8.53 11.46 5.33
C GLU A 77 7.03 11.16 5.14
N ALA A 78 6.41 10.39 6.05
CA ALA A 78 4.99 10.10 6.02
C ALA A 78 4.14 11.36 6.16
N ALA A 79 2.98 11.39 5.50
CA ALA A 79 2.08 12.54 5.49
C ALA A 79 1.69 13.02 6.91
N GLY A 80 1.59 12.10 7.88
CA GLY A 80 1.29 12.41 9.28
C GLY A 80 2.35 13.28 10.00
N LEU A 81 3.55 13.40 9.43
CA LEU A 81 4.67 14.20 9.96
C LEU A 81 4.88 15.51 9.19
N THR A 82 4.23 15.70 8.07
CA THR A 82 4.29 16.93 7.26
C THR A 82 3.81 18.13 8.07
N GLY A 83 4.60 19.21 8.06
CA GLY A 83 4.31 20.41 8.84
C GLY A 83 4.48 20.27 10.35
N ARG A 84 5.06 19.16 10.84
CA ARG A 84 5.26 18.89 12.28
C ARG A 84 6.74 18.62 12.61
N PRO A 85 7.62 19.63 12.51
CA PRO A 85 9.07 19.45 12.57
C PRO A 85 9.55 18.84 13.90
N LEU A 86 8.95 19.19 15.03
CA LEU A 86 9.31 18.61 16.32
C LEU A 86 9.00 17.11 16.41
N ARG A 87 7.85 16.69 15.93
CA ARG A 87 7.50 15.26 15.89
C ARG A 87 8.42 14.49 14.96
N ARG A 88 8.69 15.03 13.78
CA ARG A 88 9.63 14.47 12.82
C ARG A 88 11.04 14.34 13.42
N ALA A 89 11.53 15.36 14.16
CA ALA A 89 12.83 15.31 14.82
C ALA A 89 12.93 14.20 15.88
N VAL A 90 11.88 13.97 16.67
CA VAL A 90 11.80 12.85 17.62
C VAL A 90 11.94 11.51 16.91
N TRP A 91 11.15 11.28 15.86
CA TRP A 91 11.21 10.05 15.08
C TRP A 91 12.54 9.85 14.36
N LEU A 92 13.14 10.91 13.81
CA LEU A 92 14.48 10.87 13.21
C LEU A 92 15.56 10.49 14.23
N THR A 93 15.48 10.99 15.45
CA THR A 93 16.44 10.66 16.51
C THR A 93 16.31 9.20 16.92
N LEU A 94 15.08 8.72 17.09
CA LEU A 94 14.78 7.32 17.40
C LEU A 94 15.26 6.39 16.27
N GLU A 95 14.97 6.73 15.03
CA GLU A 95 15.39 5.97 13.85
C GLU A 95 16.93 5.88 13.79
N ARG A 96 17.65 7.00 13.91
CA ARG A 96 19.13 7.03 13.92
C ARG A 96 19.73 6.17 15.03
N TRP A 97 19.12 6.21 16.22
CA TRP A 97 19.56 5.41 17.35
C TRP A 97 19.32 3.91 17.10
N ALA A 98 18.15 3.55 16.61
CA ALA A 98 17.78 2.16 16.34
C ALA A 98 18.59 1.56 15.19
N MET A 99 18.79 2.31 14.11
CA MET A 99 19.51 1.85 12.91
C MET A 99 20.92 1.33 13.19
N ARG A 100 21.58 1.80 14.26
CA ARG A 100 22.92 1.32 14.64
C ARG A 100 22.91 -0.05 15.33
N ARG A 101 21.73 -0.56 15.68
CA ARG A 101 21.53 -1.74 16.53
C ARG A 101 20.70 -2.85 15.89
N LEU A 102 20.23 -2.62 14.67
CA LEU A 102 19.44 -3.61 13.93
C LEU A 102 20.32 -4.76 13.44
N SER A 103 19.77 -5.96 13.46
CA SER A 103 20.36 -7.11 12.77
C SER A 103 20.13 -7.03 11.27
N CYS A 104 18.92 -6.62 10.86
CA CYS A 104 18.52 -6.50 9.46
C CYS A 104 17.47 -5.41 9.28
N MET A 105 17.40 -4.88 8.06
CA MET A 105 16.32 -3.98 7.63
C MET A 105 15.77 -4.41 6.28
N ILE A 106 14.47 -4.37 6.17
CA ILE A 106 13.74 -4.56 4.90
C ILE A 106 12.77 -3.41 4.65
N THR A 107 12.41 -3.22 3.40
CA THR A 107 11.38 -2.26 2.99
C THR A 107 10.68 -2.70 1.71
N VAL A 108 9.63 -1.99 1.33
CA VAL A 108 8.67 -2.43 0.31
C VAL A 108 9.08 -2.14 -1.14
N ASN A 109 10.11 -1.33 -1.40
CA ASN A 109 10.58 -1.05 -2.76
C ASN A 109 12.01 -0.49 -2.80
N GLU A 110 12.59 -0.43 -3.99
CA GLU A 110 13.98 -0.02 -4.21
C GLU A 110 14.23 1.47 -3.94
N SER A 111 13.28 2.33 -4.21
CA SER A 111 13.43 3.77 -3.95
C SER A 111 13.58 4.06 -2.46
N ILE A 112 12.77 3.44 -1.61
CA ILE A 112 12.87 3.56 -0.16
C ILE A 112 14.15 2.89 0.34
N ALA A 113 14.49 1.70 -0.19
CA ALA A 113 15.73 1.01 0.17
C ALA A 113 16.96 1.87 -0.15
N ALA A 114 17.03 2.48 -1.33
CA ALA A 114 18.10 3.40 -1.71
C ALA A 114 18.18 4.62 -0.79
N ALA A 115 17.03 5.20 -0.42
CA ALA A 115 16.99 6.33 0.53
C ALA A 115 17.58 5.94 1.90
N TYR A 116 17.24 4.78 2.43
CA TYR A 116 17.78 4.27 3.69
C TYR A 116 19.27 3.90 3.58
N ARG A 117 19.70 3.24 2.49
CA ARG A 117 21.13 2.93 2.24
C ARG A 117 21.95 4.21 2.22
N ASN A 118 21.51 5.23 1.49
CA ASN A 118 22.19 6.53 1.39
C ASN A 118 22.24 7.26 2.75
N LYS A 119 21.15 7.19 3.51
CA LYS A 119 21.05 7.89 4.79
C LYS A 119 21.87 7.25 5.92
N TYR A 120 21.94 5.91 5.95
CA TYR A 120 22.48 5.16 7.07
C TYR A 120 23.70 4.29 6.74
N GLY A 121 24.07 4.14 5.47
CA GLY A 121 25.19 3.31 5.05
C GLY A 121 25.00 1.81 5.36
N ARG A 122 23.75 1.32 5.38
CA ARG A 122 23.41 -0.06 5.70
C ARG A 122 22.73 -0.76 4.52
N ASP A 123 22.95 -2.06 4.42
CA ASP A 123 22.17 -2.86 3.49
C ASP A 123 20.69 -2.90 3.92
N VAL A 124 19.83 -2.74 2.92
CA VAL A 124 18.38 -2.78 3.07
C VAL A 124 17.84 -3.70 1.97
N ALA A 125 17.23 -4.78 2.38
CA ALA A 125 16.60 -5.71 1.45
C ALA A 125 15.21 -5.20 1.02
N VAL A 126 14.78 -5.58 -0.17
CA VAL A 126 13.45 -5.24 -0.67
C VAL A 126 12.56 -6.47 -0.58
N VAL A 127 11.45 -6.33 0.12
CA VAL A 127 10.36 -7.32 0.19
C VAL A 127 9.06 -6.55 -0.08
N ARG A 128 8.49 -6.76 -1.24
CA ARG A 128 7.32 -6.00 -1.68
C ARG A 128 6.05 -6.46 -0.98
N ASN A 129 5.18 -5.52 -0.68
CA ASN A 129 3.84 -5.84 -0.16
C ASN A 129 2.93 -6.27 -1.32
N MET A 130 3.09 -7.50 -1.77
CA MET A 130 2.36 -8.07 -2.90
C MET A 130 1.30 -9.07 -2.44
N PRO A 131 0.20 -9.24 -3.20
CA PRO A 131 -0.80 -10.24 -2.89
C PRO A 131 -0.23 -11.66 -3.06
N ARG A 132 -0.81 -12.63 -2.35
CA ARG A 132 -0.59 -14.03 -2.68
C ARG A 132 -1.11 -14.31 -4.08
N ARG A 133 -0.40 -15.18 -4.82
CA ARG A 133 -0.91 -15.65 -6.10
C ARG A 133 -2.27 -16.31 -5.89
N GLN A 134 -3.25 -15.83 -6.61
CA GLN A 134 -4.61 -16.35 -6.57
C GLN A 134 -5.09 -16.62 -7.99
N PRO A 135 -5.93 -17.64 -8.19
CA PRO A 135 -6.57 -17.86 -9.47
C PRO A 135 -7.30 -16.60 -9.94
N ARG A 136 -7.23 -16.30 -11.22
CA ARG A 136 -8.01 -15.19 -11.77
C ARG A 136 -9.48 -15.40 -11.50
N VAL A 137 -10.15 -14.33 -11.15
CA VAL A 137 -11.61 -14.35 -11.03
C VAL A 137 -12.18 -14.35 -12.44
N CYS A 138 -12.87 -15.44 -12.81
CA CYS A 138 -13.63 -15.47 -14.04
C CYS A 138 -14.92 -14.69 -13.85
N VAL A 139 -15.05 -13.57 -14.54
CA VAL A 139 -16.26 -12.74 -14.57
C VAL A 139 -16.80 -12.65 -15.99
N LYS A 140 -18.11 -12.52 -16.13
CA LYS A 140 -18.76 -12.26 -17.42
C LYS A 140 -18.97 -10.75 -17.58
N GLY A 141 -18.05 -10.11 -18.31
CA GLY A 141 -18.13 -8.67 -18.54
C GLY A 141 -18.20 -7.88 -17.22
N ARG A 142 -19.12 -6.92 -17.15
CA ARG A 142 -19.29 -5.98 -16.04
C ARG A 142 -20.38 -6.41 -15.03
N GLU A 143 -20.86 -7.65 -15.07
CA GLU A 143 -22.03 -8.09 -14.27
C GLU A 143 -21.87 -7.88 -12.76
N ALA A 144 -20.63 -7.98 -12.22
CA ALA A 144 -20.39 -7.76 -10.80
C ALA A 144 -20.78 -6.36 -10.31
N PHE A 145 -20.87 -5.37 -11.20
CA PHE A 145 -21.29 -4.02 -10.85
C PHE A 145 -22.81 -3.88 -10.67
N LEU A 146 -23.61 -4.75 -11.28
CA LEU A 146 -25.07 -4.75 -11.13
C LEU A 146 -25.51 -5.00 -9.69
N ASP A 147 -24.79 -5.84 -8.95
CA ASP A 147 -25.03 -6.13 -7.53
C ASP A 147 -24.92 -4.86 -6.65
N HIS A 148 -24.29 -3.81 -7.17
CA HIS A 148 -24.09 -2.53 -6.49
C HIS A 148 -24.88 -1.37 -7.14
N GLY A 149 -25.83 -1.68 -8.02
CA GLY A 149 -26.67 -0.69 -8.69
C GLY A 149 -25.96 0.16 -9.74
N VAL A 150 -24.79 -0.30 -10.23
CA VAL A 150 -24.03 0.39 -11.28
C VAL A 150 -24.44 -0.17 -12.65
N PRO A 151 -24.99 0.67 -13.56
CA PRO A 151 -25.31 0.23 -14.92
C PRO A 151 -24.06 -0.19 -15.69
N THR A 152 -24.20 -1.16 -16.61
CA THR A 152 -23.07 -1.80 -17.31
C THR A 152 -23.03 -1.52 -18.81
N ASP A 153 -23.84 -0.56 -19.25
CA ASP A 153 -23.98 -0.11 -20.65
C ASP A 153 -22.76 0.64 -21.17
N LEU A 154 -21.97 1.26 -20.27
CA LEU A 154 -20.75 1.98 -20.60
C LEU A 154 -19.51 1.28 -20.05
N PRO A 155 -18.32 1.51 -20.65
CA PRO A 155 -17.04 1.16 -20.04
C PRO A 155 -16.89 1.76 -18.64
N ILE A 156 -16.24 1.01 -17.73
CA ILE A 156 -16.08 1.37 -16.33
C ILE A 156 -14.61 1.64 -16.02
N ALA A 157 -14.33 2.89 -15.64
CA ALA A 157 -13.09 3.28 -14.99
C ALA A 157 -13.24 3.08 -13.48
N LEU A 158 -12.38 2.23 -12.90
CA LEU A 158 -12.42 1.86 -11.48
C LEU A 158 -11.27 2.52 -10.72
N MET A 159 -11.59 3.23 -9.66
CA MET A 159 -10.63 3.64 -8.65
C MET A 159 -10.96 2.98 -7.31
N GLN A 160 -10.00 2.29 -6.71
CA GLN A 160 -10.19 1.59 -5.44
C GLN A 160 -9.15 1.99 -4.40
N GLY A 161 -9.56 2.01 -3.13
CA GLY A 161 -8.67 2.28 -2.02
C GLY A 161 -9.39 2.23 -0.67
N ALA A 162 -8.74 1.66 0.35
CA ALA A 162 -9.31 1.62 1.69
C ALA A 162 -9.62 3.03 2.23
N TYR A 163 -8.76 3.99 1.88
CA TYR A 163 -8.93 5.41 2.21
C TYR A 163 -8.49 6.26 1.02
N MET A 164 -9.43 7.03 0.48
CA MET A 164 -9.21 8.05 -0.56
C MET A 164 -9.13 9.41 0.14
N ASP A 165 -8.02 9.60 0.87
CA ASP A 165 -7.71 10.88 1.47
C ASP A 165 -7.11 11.82 0.42
N ARG A 166 -6.83 13.07 0.79
CA ARG A 166 -6.26 14.07 -0.12
C ARG A 166 -4.97 13.55 -0.77
N ASP A 167 -4.76 13.95 -2.00
CA ASP A 167 -3.61 13.55 -2.85
C ASP A 167 -3.64 12.09 -3.35
N ARG A 168 -4.74 11.36 -3.14
CA ARG A 168 -4.93 10.02 -3.73
C ARG A 168 -5.53 10.03 -5.13
N GLY A 169 -5.97 11.19 -5.62
CA GLY A 169 -6.39 11.43 -6.98
C GLY A 169 -7.85 11.14 -7.29
N ALA A 170 -8.70 10.89 -6.30
CA ALA A 170 -10.12 10.69 -6.55
C ALA A 170 -10.79 11.99 -6.99
N ALA A 171 -10.40 13.13 -6.41
CA ALA A 171 -10.88 14.45 -6.86
C ALA A 171 -10.53 14.72 -8.34
N GLN A 172 -9.32 14.32 -8.79
CA GLN A 172 -8.88 14.47 -10.18
C GLN A 172 -9.67 13.55 -11.12
N ALA A 173 -9.93 12.30 -10.69
CA ALA A 173 -10.74 11.37 -11.46
C ALA A 173 -12.18 11.90 -11.64
N VAL A 174 -12.78 12.42 -10.57
CA VAL A 174 -14.13 13.06 -10.61
C VAL A 174 -14.12 14.30 -11.50
N ALA A 175 -13.11 15.16 -11.38
CA ALA A 175 -12.99 16.35 -12.21
C ALA A 175 -12.79 16.03 -13.72
N ALA A 176 -12.25 14.87 -14.05
CA ALA A 176 -12.07 14.42 -15.42
C ALA A 176 -13.35 13.81 -16.03
N LEU A 177 -14.31 13.38 -15.21
CA LEU A 177 -15.49 12.64 -15.68
C LEU A 177 -16.35 13.39 -16.70
N PRO A 178 -16.62 14.70 -16.58
CA PRO A 178 -17.36 15.45 -17.60
C PRO A 178 -16.71 15.39 -18.99
N GLU A 179 -15.39 15.31 -19.05
CA GLU A 179 -14.61 15.20 -20.28
C GLU A 179 -14.55 13.75 -20.82
N MET A 180 -14.78 12.73 -19.97
CA MET A 180 -14.79 11.31 -20.32
C MET A 180 -16.18 10.87 -20.79
N LYS A 181 -16.68 11.44 -21.91
CA LYS A 181 -17.98 11.06 -22.44
C LYS A 181 -18.02 9.58 -22.80
N GLY A 182 -19.11 8.91 -22.39
CA GLY A 182 -19.28 7.48 -22.64
C GLY A 182 -18.46 6.55 -21.73
N VAL A 183 -17.94 7.07 -20.61
CA VAL A 183 -17.27 6.29 -19.57
C VAL A 183 -17.97 6.51 -18.23
N ARG A 184 -18.07 5.46 -17.45
CA ARG A 184 -18.58 5.48 -16.06
C ARG A 184 -17.43 5.42 -15.09
N LEU A 185 -17.42 6.28 -14.08
CA LEU A 185 -16.44 6.28 -13.00
C LEU A 185 -17.02 5.62 -11.76
N VAL A 186 -16.34 4.61 -11.24
CA VAL A 186 -16.72 3.94 -10.01
C VAL A 186 -15.60 4.08 -8.98
N LEU A 187 -15.91 4.67 -7.81
CA LEU A 187 -15.01 4.79 -6.68
C LEU A 187 -15.41 3.75 -5.62
N VAL A 188 -14.48 2.89 -5.22
CA VAL A 188 -14.72 1.86 -4.19
C VAL A 188 -13.84 2.10 -2.98
N GLY A 189 -14.42 2.47 -1.84
CA GLY A 189 -13.63 2.73 -0.64
C GLY A 189 -14.31 3.61 0.39
N ALA A 190 -13.53 4.51 0.99
CA ALA A 190 -13.97 5.57 1.90
C ALA A 190 -12.87 6.64 1.98
N GLY A 191 -13.11 7.72 2.70
CA GLY A 191 -12.16 8.80 2.94
C GLY A 191 -12.67 10.15 2.46
N VAL A 192 -11.90 11.20 2.70
CA VAL A 192 -12.36 12.59 2.48
C VAL A 192 -12.75 12.82 1.01
N GLU A 193 -11.90 12.42 0.05
CA GLU A 193 -12.21 12.61 -1.37
C GLU A 193 -13.34 11.68 -1.85
N TRP A 194 -13.51 10.52 -1.22
CA TRP A 194 -14.65 9.64 -1.49
C TRP A 194 -15.95 10.25 -1.01
N ASP A 195 -15.97 10.84 0.20
CA ASP A 195 -17.14 11.53 0.75
C ASP A 195 -17.52 12.76 -0.11
N GLU A 196 -16.52 13.55 -0.53
CA GLU A 196 -16.69 14.68 -1.44
C GLU A 196 -17.27 14.24 -2.81
N ALA A 197 -16.76 13.12 -3.36
CA ALA A 197 -17.29 12.55 -4.61
C ALA A 197 -18.73 12.04 -4.44
N SER A 198 -19.01 11.37 -3.32
CA SER A 198 -20.35 10.84 -3.00
C SER A 198 -21.41 11.95 -2.89
N ALA A 199 -21.02 13.14 -2.45
CA ALA A 199 -21.89 14.30 -2.41
C ALA A 199 -22.22 14.88 -3.80
N ARG A 200 -21.54 14.44 -4.86
CA ARG A 200 -21.71 14.93 -6.24
C ARG A 200 -22.44 13.95 -7.16
N LEU A 201 -22.99 12.86 -6.64
CA LEU A 201 -23.65 11.83 -7.45
C LEU A 201 -24.80 12.36 -8.30
N ASP A 202 -25.53 13.35 -7.78
CA ASP A 202 -26.67 13.97 -8.43
C ASP A 202 -26.31 15.24 -9.26
N ASP A 203 -25.02 15.59 -9.34
CA ASP A 203 -24.58 16.72 -10.17
C ASP A 203 -24.93 16.46 -11.65
N LEU A 204 -25.56 17.42 -12.31
CA LEU A 204 -25.93 17.34 -13.72
C LEU A 204 -24.72 17.10 -14.64
N GLU A 205 -23.54 17.65 -14.30
CA GLU A 205 -22.30 17.43 -15.02
C GLU A 205 -21.84 15.96 -15.04
N MET A 206 -22.25 15.19 -14.03
CA MET A 206 -21.89 13.79 -13.92
C MET A 206 -22.77 12.87 -14.77
N GLU A 207 -23.93 13.35 -15.20
CA GLU A 207 -24.87 12.62 -16.10
C GLU A 207 -25.20 11.20 -15.60
N GLY A 208 -25.26 10.99 -14.28
CA GLY A 208 -25.46 9.66 -13.68
C GLY A 208 -24.31 8.66 -13.94
N ARG A 209 -23.13 9.15 -14.32
CA ARG A 209 -21.96 8.30 -14.62
C ARG A 209 -20.95 8.16 -13.47
N LEU A 210 -21.14 8.89 -12.37
CA LEU A 210 -20.37 8.75 -11.14
C LEU A 210 -21.07 7.79 -10.19
N HIS A 211 -20.33 6.82 -9.65
CA HIS A 211 -20.83 5.89 -8.64
C HIS A 211 -19.83 5.74 -7.50
N CYS A 212 -20.32 5.71 -6.28
CA CYS A 212 -19.53 5.51 -5.07
C CYS A 212 -20.01 4.26 -4.33
N ILE A 213 -19.12 3.30 -4.14
CA ILE A 213 -19.38 2.06 -3.41
C ILE A 213 -18.54 2.10 -2.13
N SER A 214 -19.14 1.85 -0.98
CA SER A 214 -18.42 1.73 0.29
C SER A 214 -17.42 0.57 0.27
N LYS A 215 -16.53 0.52 1.27
CA LYS A 215 -15.54 -0.57 1.41
C LYS A 215 -16.19 -1.94 1.31
N LEU A 216 -15.61 -2.78 0.49
CA LEU A 216 -16.05 -4.15 0.26
C LEU A 216 -15.09 -5.16 0.90
N PRO A 217 -15.58 -6.36 1.24
CA PRO A 217 -14.74 -7.52 1.48
C PRO A 217 -13.83 -7.80 0.29
N PHE A 218 -12.63 -8.31 0.54
CA PHE A 218 -11.59 -8.49 -0.48
C PHE A 218 -12.06 -9.29 -1.71
N ASP A 219 -12.79 -10.40 -1.50
CA ASP A 219 -13.27 -11.23 -2.61
C ASP A 219 -14.30 -10.52 -3.50
N GLN A 220 -15.16 -9.67 -2.90
CA GLN A 220 -16.10 -8.86 -3.67
C GLN A 220 -15.36 -7.77 -4.46
N LEU A 221 -14.39 -7.09 -3.84
CA LEU A 221 -13.56 -6.10 -4.50
C LEU A 221 -12.82 -6.71 -5.70
N ARG A 222 -12.24 -7.90 -5.53
CA ARG A 222 -11.57 -8.62 -6.64
C ARG A 222 -12.49 -8.87 -7.83
N ARG A 223 -13.75 -9.25 -7.57
CA ARG A 223 -14.73 -9.44 -8.63
C ARG A 223 -15.04 -8.15 -9.37
N LEU A 224 -15.22 -7.05 -8.66
CA LEU A 224 -15.40 -5.73 -9.28
C LEU A 224 -14.17 -5.33 -10.09
N THR A 225 -12.96 -5.48 -9.53
CA THR A 225 -11.72 -5.15 -10.21
C THR A 225 -11.56 -5.93 -11.52
N ALA A 226 -11.88 -7.24 -11.51
CA ALA A 226 -11.82 -8.06 -12.72
C ALA A 226 -12.89 -7.68 -13.77
N SER A 227 -14.02 -7.11 -13.31
CA SER A 227 -15.15 -6.69 -14.16
C SER A 227 -14.98 -5.29 -14.75
N ALA A 228 -14.04 -4.47 -14.27
CA ALA A 228 -13.79 -3.15 -14.81
C ALA A 228 -13.02 -3.16 -16.13
N ASP A 229 -12.99 -2.03 -16.84
CA ASP A 229 -12.32 -1.90 -18.14
C ASP A 229 -10.98 -1.20 -18.03
N VAL A 230 -10.83 -0.25 -17.09
CA VAL A 230 -9.57 0.44 -16.77
C VAL A 230 -9.47 0.76 -15.28
N GLY A 231 -8.30 0.51 -14.67
CA GLY A 231 -7.99 0.87 -13.30
C GLY A 231 -7.32 2.24 -13.20
N LEU A 232 -7.60 3.01 -12.14
CA LEU A 232 -7.01 4.33 -11.92
C LEU A 232 -6.16 4.34 -10.63
N SER A 233 -4.89 4.77 -10.75
CA SER A 233 -3.99 5.05 -9.64
C SER A 233 -3.33 6.42 -9.82
N LEU A 234 -4.00 7.46 -9.35
CA LEU A 234 -3.72 8.86 -9.66
C LEU A 234 -3.08 9.61 -8.47
N ASP A 235 -2.26 8.92 -7.68
CA ASP A 235 -1.61 9.52 -6.51
C ASP A 235 -0.81 10.76 -6.91
N GLN A 236 -1.02 11.89 -6.19
CA GLN A 236 -0.45 13.20 -6.54
C GLN A 236 0.99 13.34 -6.03
N ALA A 237 1.76 14.22 -6.68
CA ALA A 237 3.02 14.71 -6.11
C ALA A 237 2.75 15.56 -4.86
N GLY A 238 3.67 15.59 -3.91
CA GLY A 238 3.55 16.50 -2.78
C GLY A 238 4.20 16.02 -1.49
N HIS A 239 4.34 14.72 -1.30
CA HIS A 239 4.99 14.15 -0.13
C HIS A 239 6.04 13.12 -0.55
N GLY A 240 7.24 13.20 0.03
CA GLY A 240 8.37 12.34 -0.32
C GLY A 240 8.03 10.84 -0.25
N ASN A 241 7.12 10.46 0.65
CA ASN A 241 6.64 9.08 0.74
C ASN A 241 5.78 8.67 -0.46
N TYR A 242 4.90 9.55 -0.99
CA TYR A 242 4.08 9.24 -2.17
C TYR A 242 4.89 9.12 -3.45
N GLU A 243 5.95 9.91 -3.59
CA GLU A 243 6.87 9.79 -4.73
C GLU A 243 7.55 8.42 -4.82
N MET A 244 7.78 7.79 -3.67
CA MET A 244 8.43 6.48 -3.55
C MET A 244 7.43 5.34 -3.27
N SER A 245 6.12 5.64 -3.19
CA SER A 245 5.14 4.62 -2.83
C SER A 245 4.91 3.61 -3.94
N LEU A 246 4.59 2.38 -3.52
CA LEU A 246 4.17 1.29 -4.41
C LEU A 246 2.83 0.74 -3.87
N PRO A 247 1.69 1.29 -4.30
CA PRO A 247 0.40 0.98 -3.72
C PRO A 247 -0.11 -0.40 -4.14
N ASN A 248 -0.74 -1.12 -3.22
CA ASN A 248 -1.27 -2.47 -3.43
C ASN A 248 -2.25 -2.56 -4.61
N LYS A 249 -3.02 -1.50 -4.89
CA LYS A 249 -3.98 -1.45 -6.02
C LYS A 249 -3.33 -1.70 -7.37
N LEU A 250 -2.03 -1.37 -7.55
CA LEU A 250 -1.28 -1.68 -8.76
C LEU A 250 -1.26 -3.20 -9.01
N PHE A 251 -0.93 -3.96 -7.98
CA PHE A 251 -0.90 -5.42 -8.03
C PHE A 251 -2.30 -6.02 -8.17
N ASP A 252 -3.30 -5.44 -7.51
CA ASP A 252 -4.69 -5.88 -7.65
C ASP A 252 -5.17 -5.76 -9.10
N PHE A 253 -4.86 -4.65 -9.77
CA PHE A 253 -5.19 -4.44 -11.19
C PHE A 253 -4.45 -5.45 -12.07
N MET A 254 -3.16 -5.64 -11.85
CA MET A 254 -2.33 -6.61 -12.55
C MET A 254 -2.90 -8.03 -12.45
N HIS A 255 -3.19 -8.49 -11.23
CA HIS A 255 -3.75 -9.83 -10.99
C HIS A 255 -5.19 -10.00 -11.50
N ALA A 256 -5.95 -8.92 -11.59
CA ALA A 256 -7.28 -8.92 -12.19
C ALA A 256 -7.25 -8.89 -13.73
N GLY A 257 -6.08 -8.69 -14.34
CA GLY A 257 -5.96 -8.49 -15.79
C GLY A 257 -6.61 -7.17 -16.24
N LEU A 258 -6.52 -6.15 -15.43
CA LEU A 258 -7.09 -4.83 -15.66
C LEU A 258 -6.00 -3.86 -16.10
N PRO A 259 -6.03 -3.35 -17.35
CA PRO A 259 -5.10 -2.30 -17.76
C PRO A 259 -5.36 -1.03 -16.95
N MET A 260 -4.35 -0.19 -16.80
CA MET A 260 -4.41 0.90 -15.85
C MET A 260 -3.92 2.23 -16.38
N VAL A 261 -4.40 3.31 -15.77
CA VAL A 261 -3.85 4.67 -15.90
C VAL A 261 -3.24 5.06 -14.56
N VAL A 262 -1.97 5.44 -14.59
CA VAL A 262 -1.24 5.80 -13.39
C VAL A 262 -0.54 7.14 -13.54
N THR A 263 -0.35 7.87 -12.44
CA THR A 263 0.54 9.03 -12.42
C THR A 263 2.01 8.60 -12.35
N ALA A 264 2.90 9.43 -12.88
CA ALA A 264 4.35 9.16 -13.01
C ALA A 264 5.06 9.20 -11.64
N ARG A 265 4.60 8.38 -10.68
CA ARG A 265 5.35 8.11 -9.45
C ARG A 265 6.42 7.08 -9.75
N LYS A 266 7.62 7.30 -9.21
CA LYS A 266 8.86 6.63 -9.62
C LYS A 266 8.73 5.11 -9.75
N GLU A 267 8.28 4.43 -8.68
CA GLU A 267 8.15 2.97 -8.67
C GLU A 267 7.00 2.48 -9.55
N VAL A 268 5.85 3.16 -9.48
CA VAL A 268 4.65 2.80 -10.23
C VAL A 268 4.87 2.96 -11.72
N ALA A 269 5.41 4.11 -12.15
CA ALA A 269 5.67 4.39 -13.56
C ALA A 269 6.72 3.45 -14.16
N ALA A 270 7.75 3.09 -13.39
CA ALA A 270 8.76 2.14 -13.83
C ALA A 270 8.12 0.79 -14.17
N ILE A 271 7.33 0.22 -13.25
CA ILE A 271 6.65 -1.06 -13.45
C ILE A 271 5.65 -1.00 -14.61
N VAL A 272 4.82 0.04 -14.69
CA VAL A 272 3.79 0.12 -15.73
C VAL A 272 4.41 0.29 -17.12
N ARG A 273 5.49 1.07 -17.25
CA ARG A 273 6.20 1.24 -18.54
C ARG A 273 6.97 -0.01 -18.94
N GLU A 274 7.73 -0.61 -18.02
CA GLU A 274 8.56 -1.79 -18.27
C GLU A 274 7.73 -3.01 -18.71
N HIS A 275 6.57 -3.18 -18.11
CA HIS A 275 5.70 -4.33 -18.37
C HIS A 275 4.51 -4.02 -19.28
N GLU A 276 4.41 -2.81 -19.83
CA GLU A 276 3.32 -2.40 -20.73
C GLU A 276 1.93 -2.68 -20.18
N LEU A 277 1.66 -2.20 -18.93
CA LEU A 277 0.42 -2.51 -18.21
C LEU A 277 -0.70 -1.46 -18.40
N GLY A 278 -0.42 -0.39 -19.15
CA GLY A 278 -1.35 0.71 -19.35
C GLY A 278 -0.65 2.02 -19.67
N GLU A 279 -1.27 3.13 -19.29
CA GLU A 279 -0.79 4.48 -19.59
C GLU A 279 -0.24 5.18 -18.34
N VAL A 280 0.87 5.91 -18.53
CA VAL A 280 1.50 6.74 -17.49
C VAL A 280 1.32 8.21 -17.86
N ILE A 281 0.72 8.99 -16.95
CA ILE A 281 0.56 10.45 -17.11
C ILE A 281 1.43 11.19 -16.09
N GLU A 282 2.04 12.30 -16.50
CA GLU A 282 2.93 13.07 -15.62
C GLU A 282 2.14 13.72 -14.46
N GLU A 283 0.98 14.29 -14.77
CA GLU A 283 0.08 14.91 -13.79
C GLU A 283 -1.37 14.51 -14.08
N ALA A 284 -2.17 14.34 -13.03
CA ALA A 284 -3.58 13.98 -13.15
C ALA A 284 -4.48 15.19 -13.43
N SER A 285 -4.17 15.97 -14.49
CA SER A 285 -5.12 16.96 -14.98
C SER A 285 -6.34 16.28 -15.61
N PRO A 286 -7.55 16.90 -15.60
CA PRO A 286 -8.74 16.32 -16.22
C PRO A 286 -8.52 15.87 -17.67
N VAL A 287 -7.83 16.68 -18.46
CA VAL A 287 -7.52 16.38 -19.88
C VAL A 287 -6.55 15.20 -19.99
N ALA A 288 -5.51 15.14 -19.14
CA ALA A 288 -4.54 14.04 -19.17
C ALA A 288 -5.19 12.72 -18.77
N VAL A 289 -6.00 12.72 -17.71
CA VAL A 289 -6.75 11.53 -17.26
C VAL A 289 -7.69 11.04 -18.35
N ARG A 290 -8.51 11.95 -18.92
CA ARG A 290 -9.40 11.61 -20.03
C ARG A 290 -8.64 11.01 -21.21
N ASN A 291 -7.55 11.65 -21.68
CA ASN A 291 -6.80 11.16 -22.83
C ASN A 291 -6.22 9.77 -22.59
N ALA A 292 -5.64 9.52 -21.42
CA ALA A 292 -5.08 8.24 -21.05
C ALA A 292 -6.16 7.14 -20.92
N VAL A 293 -7.29 7.45 -20.27
CA VAL A 293 -8.42 6.51 -20.15
C VAL A 293 -8.95 6.15 -21.54
N MET A 294 -9.20 7.15 -22.39
CA MET A 294 -9.72 6.89 -23.74
C MET A 294 -8.71 6.11 -24.59
N LYS A 295 -7.41 6.33 -24.43
CA LYS A 295 -6.38 5.54 -25.11
C LYS A 295 -6.39 4.08 -24.66
N VAL A 296 -6.44 3.81 -23.36
CA VAL A 296 -6.54 2.43 -22.84
C VAL A 296 -7.81 1.75 -23.34
N LEU A 297 -8.94 2.44 -23.34
CA LEU A 297 -10.23 1.89 -23.79
C LEU A 297 -10.34 1.72 -25.31
N SER A 298 -9.50 2.38 -26.11
CA SER A 298 -9.46 2.22 -27.57
C SER A 298 -8.88 0.88 -28.00
N MET A 299 -8.16 0.19 -27.11
CA MET A 299 -7.61 -1.14 -27.35
C MET A 299 -8.50 -2.20 -26.69
N PRO A 300 -8.75 -3.34 -27.34
CA PRO A 300 -9.44 -4.45 -26.71
C PRO A 300 -8.72 -4.90 -25.43
N LYS A 301 -9.46 -5.20 -24.37
CA LYS A 301 -8.89 -5.67 -23.11
C LYS A 301 -8.01 -6.92 -23.30
N SER A 302 -8.29 -7.74 -24.32
CA SER A 302 -7.49 -8.91 -24.70
C SER A 302 -6.03 -8.57 -25.02
N ASP A 303 -5.77 -7.39 -25.58
CA ASP A 303 -4.43 -7.00 -26.04
C ASP A 303 -3.49 -6.74 -24.88
N TRP A 304 -4.03 -6.35 -23.72
CA TRP A 304 -3.30 -6.16 -22.49
C TRP A 304 -3.03 -7.47 -21.71
N GLN A 305 -3.72 -8.56 -22.06
CA GLN A 305 -3.72 -9.77 -21.22
C GLN A 305 -2.36 -10.46 -21.17
N ALA A 306 -1.60 -10.46 -22.25
CA ALA A 306 -0.27 -11.10 -22.27
C ALA A 306 0.68 -10.41 -21.28
N SER A 307 0.79 -9.09 -21.34
CA SER A 307 1.62 -8.27 -20.44
C SER A 307 1.17 -8.36 -18.99
N LEU A 308 -0.14 -8.21 -18.72
CA LEU A 308 -0.70 -8.31 -17.37
C LEU A 308 -0.53 -9.71 -16.76
N ASN A 309 -0.62 -10.78 -17.58
CA ASN A 309 -0.34 -12.14 -17.13
C ASN A 309 1.13 -12.32 -16.77
N ALA A 310 2.05 -11.93 -17.66
CA ALA A 310 3.48 -12.05 -17.43
C ALA A 310 3.91 -11.27 -16.17
N ALA A 311 3.39 -10.05 -15.98
CA ALA A 311 3.65 -9.26 -14.78
C ALA A 311 3.07 -9.92 -13.52
N SER A 312 1.85 -10.47 -13.55
CA SER A 312 1.26 -11.13 -12.38
C SER A 312 2.02 -12.38 -11.92
N GLU A 313 2.77 -13.03 -12.82
CA GLU A 313 3.67 -14.13 -12.48
C GLU A 313 4.98 -13.67 -11.81
N GLN A 314 5.37 -12.41 -12.00
CA GLN A 314 6.57 -11.84 -11.39
C GLN A 314 6.27 -11.10 -10.08
N PHE A 315 5.06 -10.57 -9.93
CA PHE A 315 4.68 -9.73 -8.80
C PHE A 315 3.63 -10.42 -7.92
N HIS A 316 4.05 -11.39 -7.14
CA HIS A 316 3.22 -12.03 -6.11
C HIS A 316 4.08 -12.47 -4.90
N TRP A 317 3.44 -12.62 -3.75
CA TRP A 317 4.10 -12.94 -2.48
C TRP A 317 5.08 -14.14 -2.56
N GLY A 318 4.72 -15.20 -3.27
CA GLY A 318 5.56 -16.40 -3.39
C GLY A 318 6.93 -16.17 -4.05
N VAL A 319 7.14 -15.01 -4.71
CA VAL A 319 8.45 -14.62 -5.25
C VAL A 319 9.35 -14.07 -4.14
N ASP A 320 8.79 -13.27 -3.22
CA ASP A 320 9.55 -12.65 -2.14
C ASP A 320 9.64 -13.52 -0.86
N GLU A 321 8.74 -14.48 -0.66
CA GLU A 321 8.70 -15.36 0.51
C GLU A 321 10.05 -16.08 0.80
N PRO A 322 10.77 -16.67 -0.19
CA PRO A 322 12.08 -17.27 0.04
C PRO A 322 13.17 -16.27 0.46
N HIS A 323 12.97 -14.98 0.13
CA HIS A 323 13.88 -13.91 0.55
C HIS A 323 13.75 -13.65 2.06
N ILE A 324 12.54 -13.69 2.59
CA ILE A 324 12.27 -13.46 4.02
C ILE A 324 12.93 -14.55 4.86
N GLU A 325 12.81 -15.82 4.45
CA GLU A 325 13.44 -16.94 5.14
C GLU A 325 14.95 -16.76 5.21
N ARG A 326 15.59 -16.42 4.10
CA ARG A 326 17.04 -16.15 4.06
C ARG A 326 17.44 -14.96 4.93
N ILE A 327 16.67 -13.89 4.94
CA ILE A 327 16.91 -12.69 5.76
C ILE A 327 16.85 -13.05 7.25
N LEU A 328 15.86 -13.83 7.67
CA LEU A 328 15.72 -14.30 9.04
C LEU A 328 16.89 -15.19 9.45
N GLU A 329 17.26 -16.18 8.63
CA GLU A 329 18.39 -17.06 8.90
C GLU A 329 19.69 -16.27 9.04
N GLN A 330 19.97 -15.32 8.14
CA GLN A 330 21.17 -14.49 8.18
C GLN A 330 21.19 -13.61 9.45
N SER A 331 20.06 -13.03 9.81
CA SER A 331 19.93 -12.20 11.01
C SER A 331 20.18 -13.01 12.30
N LEU A 332 19.65 -14.23 12.37
CA LEU A 332 19.89 -15.15 13.49
C LEU A 332 21.37 -15.56 13.58
N LYS A 333 21.97 -15.96 12.45
CA LYS A 333 23.40 -16.35 12.39
C LYS A 333 24.31 -15.20 12.81
N ALA A 334 24.08 -13.98 12.31
CA ALA A 334 24.86 -12.80 12.67
C ALA A 334 24.77 -12.49 14.17
N HIS A 335 23.57 -12.54 14.73
CA HIS A 335 23.37 -12.30 16.17
C HIS A 335 24.07 -13.34 17.06
N LEU A 336 24.04 -14.61 16.67
CA LEU A 336 24.72 -15.68 17.40
C LEU A 336 26.25 -15.49 17.36
N ALA A 337 26.82 -15.09 16.22
CA ALA A 337 28.24 -14.81 16.09
C ALA A 337 28.69 -13.61 16.98
N ASP A 338 27.90 -12.53 16.99
CA ASP A 338 28.18 -11.34 17.84
C ASP A 338 28.13 -11.65 19.34
N ASN A 339 27.28 -12.59 19.77
CA ASN A 339 27.17 -12.99 21.17
C ASN A 339 28.28 -13.97 21.62
N GLN A 340 28.94 -14.66 20.69
CA GLN A 340 30.09 -15.53 20.99
C GLN A 340 31.41 -14.75 21.12
N THR A 341 31.44 -13.50 20.62
CA THR A 341 32.63 -12.62 20.66
C THR A 341 32.61 -11.62 21.82
N LYS A 342 31.55 -11.57 22.59
CA LYS A 342 31.40 -10.77 23.84
C LYS A 342 31.56 -11.65 25.07
#